data_790c34827c16eb43f66bcac0897710d5
#
_entry.id   790c34827c16eb43f66bcac0897710d5
#
_cell.length_a   1.000
_cell.length_b   1.000
_cell.length_c   1.000
_cell.angle_alpha   90.00
_cell.angle_beta   90.00
_cell.angle_gamma   90.00
#
_symmetry.space_group_name_H-M   'P 1'
#
loop_
_entity.id
_entity.type
_entity.pdbx_description
1 polymer ?
#
loop_
_entity_poly.entity_id
_entity_poly.type
_entity_poly.pdbx_seq_one_letter_code
_entity_poly.pdbx_strand_id
1 'polypeptide(L)'
;MKDRTVNINNFIGVYDNYILPQECDKAIKLYEDQNKFNNTVNRIGSESASILDKQDQQFFAGSSNLNIWWEELEPMMLNFDMALQHYLKNTGAKEAFDNKLHYTSLKIQKTLPTEGYHVWHIEHQKGYDNEARAFVFSIYLNNIEEGGETEFLHFSKRIKPKTGRIVIWPAAFPYVHRGNPPLSGEKYILTSWMMLR
;
A
#
# COMPACT_ATOMS: atom_id res chain seq x y z
N MET A 1 -13.48 -12.73 -16.78
CA MET A 1 -12.47 -11.98 -16.02
C MET A 1 -11.86 -10.94 -16.95
N LYS A 2 -11.60 -9.72 -16.47
CA LYS A 2 -10.82 -8.76 -17.25
C LYS A 2 -9.38 -9.24 -17.36
N ASP A 3 -8.71 -8.99 -18.49
CA ASP A 3 -7.34 -9.38 -18.68
C ASP A 3 -6.40 -8.69 -17.68
N ARG A 4 -5.46 -9.44 -17.11
CA ARG A 4 -4.40 -8.91 -16.27
C ARG A 4 -3.50 -8.03 -17.10
N THR A 5 -3.21 -6.81 -16.63
CA THR A 5 -2.29 -5.90 -17.29
C THR A 5 -1.17 -5.49 -16.35
N VAL A 6 0.03 -5.34 -16.91
CA VAL A 6 1.24 -4.98 -16.16
C VAL A 6 1.94 -3.83 -16.88
N ASN A 7 2.35 -2.83 -16.12
CA ASN A 7 3.21 -1.76 -16.58
C ASN A 7 4.32 -1.55 -15.54
N ILE A 8 5.56 -1.84 -15.90
CA ILE A 8 6.75 -1.54 -15.10
C ILE A 8 7.55 -0.47 -15.82
N ASN A 9 7.63 0.70 -15.21
CA ASN A 9 8.41 1.82 -15.74
C ASN A 9 9.15 2.51 -14.60
N ASN A 10 10.46 2.73 -14.77
CA ASN A 10 11.34 3.27 -13.74
C ASN A 10 11.24 2.48 -12.42
N PHE A 11 11.20 1.17 -12.47
CA PHE A 11 11.00 0.27 -11.34
C PHE A 11 9.71 0.50 -10.53
N ILE A 12 8.76 1.28 -11.04
CA ILE A 12 7.42 1.41 -10.48
C ILE A 12 6.52 0.45 -11.25
N GLY A 13 6.13 -0.65 -10.60
CA GLY A 13 5.24 -1.68 -11.16
C GLY A 13 3.78 -1.37 -10.84
N VAL A 14 2.94 -1.35 -11.87
CA VAL A 14 1.47 -1.19 -11.75
C VAL A 14 0.82 -2.43 -12.33
N TYR A 15 -0.02 -3.09 -11.53
CA TYR A 15 -0.66 -4.36 -11.86
C TYR A 15 -2.16 -4.22 -11.73
N ASP A 16 -2.90 -4.31 -12.83
CA ASP A 16 -4.37 -4.26 -12.85
C ASP A 16 -4.97 -5.65 -12.98
N ASN A 17 -6.13 -5.83 -12.36
CA ASN A 17 -6.94 -7.06 -12.42
C ASN A 17 -6.22 -8.31 -11.83
N TYR A 18 -5.29 -8.09 -10.90
CA TYR A 18 -4.68 -9.17 -10.11
C TYR A 18 -5.50 -9.48 -8.86
N ILE A 19 -6.02 -8.47 -8.19
CA ILE A 19 -6.89 -8.62 -7.03
C ILE A 19 -8.33 -8.52 -7.48
N LEU A 20 -9.17 -9.44 -7.03
CA LEU A 20 -10.59 -9.46 -7.38
C LEU A 20 -11.36 -8.40 -6.57
N PRO A 21 -12.40 -7.78 -7.13
CA PRO A 21 -13.22 -6.81 -6.40
C PRO A 21 -13.75 -7.34 -5.06
N GLN A 22 -14.21 -8.59 -5.01
CA GLN A 22 -14.70 -9.21 -3.78
C GLN A 22 -13.62 -9.39 -2.71
N GLU A 23 -12.34 -9.52 -3.08
CA GLU A 23 -11.23 -9.53 -2.12
C GLU A 23 -11.00 -8.14 -1.54
N CYS A 24 -11.14 -7.10 -2.36
CA CYS A 24 -11.10 -5.72 -1.90
C CYS A 24 -12.26 -5.40 -0.95
N ASP A 25 -13.49 -5.83 -1.29
CA ASP A 25 -14.68 -5.64 -0.45
C ASP A 25 -14.53 -6.31 0.92
N LYS A 26 -13.95 -7.52 0.98
CA LYS A 26 -13.64 -8.21 2.23
C LYS A 26 -12.64 -7.43 3.09
N ALA A 27 -11.58 -6.89 2.48
CA ALA A 27 -10.59 -6.10 3.20
C ALA A 27 -11.19 -4.78 3.75
N ILE A 28 -12.04 -4.12 2.98
CA ILE A 28 -12.78 -2.93 3.44
C ILE A 28 -13.71 -3.30 4.59
N LYS A 29 -14.47 -4.39 4.44
CA LYS A 29 -15.36 -4.87 5.52
C LYS A 29 -14.59 -5.19 6.78
N LEU A 30 -13.47 -5.88 6.69
CA LEU A 30 -12.58 -6.15 7.82
C LEU A 30 -12.20 -4.84 8.52
N TYR A 31 -11.74 -3.84 7.77
CA TYR A 31 -11.39 -2.53 8.32
C TYR A 31 -12.58 -1.88 9.05
N GLU A 32 -13.76 -1.83 8.42
CA GLU A 32 -14.94 -1.19 9.00
C GLU A 32 -15.44 -1.92 10.26
N ASP A 33 -15.35 -3.25 10.29
CA ASP A 33 -15.68 -4.01 11.48
C ASP A 33 -14.68 -3.73 12.63
N GLN A 34 -13.38 -3.64 12.35
CA GLN A 34 -12.38 -3.26 13.34
C GLN A 34 -12.57 -1.82 13.84
N ASN A 35 -12.97 -0.91 12.96
CA ASN A 35 -13.25 0.48 13.31
C ASN A 35 -14.44 0.59 14.29
N LYS A 36 -15.50 -0.20 14.12
CA LYS A 36 -16.63 -0.28 15.07
C LYS A 36 -16.21 -0.72 16.49
N PHE A 37 -15.15 -1.54 16.57
CA PHE A 37 -14.60 -1.99 17.85
C PHE A 37 -13.48 -1.10 18.40
N ASN A 38 -13.24 0.08 17.81
CA ASN A 38 -12.17 1.01 18.15
C ASN A 38 -10.76 0.39 18.08
N ASN A 39 -10.55 -0.58 17.17
CA ASN A 39 -9.25 -1.21 16.91
C ASN A 39 -8.45 -0.49 15.81
N THR A 40 -8.88 0.69 15.41
CA THR A 40 -8.19 1.54 14.44
C THR A 40 -7.43 2.65 15.14
N VAL A 41 -6.35 3.11 14.48
CA VAL A 41 -5.52 4.23 14.97
C VAL A 41 -5.74 5.42 14.05
N ASN A 42 -6.17 6.53 14.63
CA ASN A 42 -6.26 7.79 13.92
C ASN A 42 -4.92 8.51 13.99
N ARG A 43 -4.37 8.90 12.83
CA ARG A 43 -3.11 9.66 12.75
C ARG A 43 -3.29 11.17 12.89
N ILE A 44 -4.52 11.65 12.99
CA ILE A 44 -4.80 13.07 13.25
C ILE A 44 -4.40 13.39 14.68
N GLY A 45 -3.45 14.32 14.84
CA GLY A 45 -3.03 14.79 16.16
C GLY A 45 -2.18 13.82 16.97
N SER A 46 -1.54 12.82 16.36
CA SER A 46 -0.49 12.05 17.02
C SER A 46 0.75 12.92 17.21
N GLU A 47 1.51 12.73 18.30
CA GLU A 47 2.74 13.50 18.62
C GLU A 47 3.78 13.49 17.47
N SER A 48 3.65 12.59 16.51
CA SER A 48 4.60 12.40 15.40
C SER A 48 4.14 12.96 14.06
N ALA A 49 2.91 13.47 13.92
CA ALA A 49 2.39 13.98 12.64
C ALA A 49 1.42 15.14 12.84
N SER A 50 1.75 16.27 12.22
CA SER A 50 0.82 17.39 12.06
C SER A 50 -0.34 17.02 11.15
N ILE A 51 -1.50 17.64 11.35
CA ILE A 51 -2.64 17.56 10.43
C ILE A 51 -2.25 17.98 9.00
N LEU A 52 -1.24 18.86 8.87
CA LEU A 52 -0.69 19.31 7.60
C LEU A 52 0.19 18.24 6.92
N ASP A 53 0.65 17.26 7.69
CA ASP A 53 1.55 16.21 7.19
C ASP A 53 0.79 14.97 6.77
N LYS A 54 -0.06 14.45 7.66
CA LYS A 54 -0.77 13.18 7.49
C LYS A 54 -2.14 13.22 8.15
N GLN A 55 -3.13 12.76 7.39
CA GLN A 55 -4.48 12.54 7.90
C GLN A 55 -4.98 11.23 7.30
N ASP A 56 -5.16 10.22 8.11
CA ASP A 56 -5.86 8.99 7.80
C ASP A 56 -6.15 8.17 9.06
N GLN A 57 -6.95 7.15 8.91
CA GLN A 57 -7.23 6.17 9.94
C GLN A 57 -6.72 4.79 9.49
N GLN A 58 -6.13 4.02 10.39
CA GLN A 58 -5.40 2.80 10.07
C GLN A 58 -5.83 1.63 10.95
N PHE A 59 -5.88 0.45 10.35
CA PHE A 59 -5.92 -0.84 11.03
C PHE A 59 -4.66 -1.64 10.67
N PHE A 60 -3.98 -2.21 11.65
CA PHE A 60 -2.79 -3.04 11.46
C PHE A 60 -3.11 -4.50 11.72
N ALA A 61 -3.01 -5.35 10.70
CA ALA A 61 -2.90 -6.78 10.83
C ALA A 61 -1.40 -7.12 11.03
N GLY A 62 -0.92 -7.00 12.27
CA GLY A 62 0.47 -7.25 12.61
C GLY A 62 0.78 -8.73 12.76
N SER A 63 2.06 -9.08 12.95
CA SER A 63 2.52 -10.46 13.08
C SER A 63 1.87 -11.24 14.24
N SER A 64 1.48 -10.54 15.30
CA SER A 64 0.80 -11.15 16.46
C SER A 64 -0.66 -11.52 16.22
N ASN A 65 -1.34 -10.84 15.33
CA ASN A 65 -2.74 -11.04 14.99
C ASN A 65 -2.99 -11.39 13.52
N LEU A 66 -1.94 -11.53 12.72
CA LEU A 66 -2.06 -11.86 11.30
C LEU A 66 -2.80 -13.19 11.08
N ASN A 67 -2.54 -14.19 11.93
CA ASN A 67 -3.21 -15.48 11.85
C ASN A 67 -4.73 -15.39 12.07
N ILE A 68 -5.19 -14.39 12.85
CA ILE A 68 -6.63 -14.16 13.11
C ILE A 68 -7.31 -13.62 11.84
N TRP A 69 -6.62 -12.74 11.11
CA TRP A 69 -7.17 -12.05 9.94
C TRP A 69 -6.74 -12.66 8.62
N TRP A 70 -5.94 -13.74 8.66
CA TRP A 70 -5.36 -14.33 7.45
C TRP A 70 -6.42 -14.90 6.50
N GLU A 71 -7.47 -15.52 7.02
CA GLU A 71 -8.54 -16.08 6.17
C GLU A 71 -9.21 -15.04 5.26
N GLU A 72 -9.36 -13.81 5.75
CA GLU A 72 -9.92 -12.71 4.96
C GLU A 72 -8.94 -12.15 3.93
N LEU A 73 -7.65 -12.10 4.25
CA LEU A 73 -6.63 -11.45 3.43
C LEU A 73 -5.81 -12.42 2.58
N GLU A 74 -5.78 -13.71 2.92
CA GLU A 74 -4.95 -14.71 2.23
C GLU A 74 -5.17 -14.75 0.72
N PRO A 75 -6.39 -14.80 0.15
CA PRO A 75 -6.58 -14.83 -1.29
C PRO A 75 -5.98 -13.62 -1.99
N MET A 76 -6.13 -12.44 -1.39
CA MET A 76 -5.53 -11.18 -1.88
C MET A 76 -4.00 -11.26 -1.86
N MET A 77 -3.41 -11.78 -0.78
CA MET A 77 -1.97 -11.86 -0.62
C MET A 77 -1.35 -12.92 -1.53
N LEU A 78 -2.03 -14.03 -1.81
CA LEU A 78 -1.60 -15.00 -2.83
C LEU A 78 -1.55 -14.37 -4.23
N ASN A 79 -2.55 -13.58 -4.58
CA ASN A 79 -2.55 -12.83 -5.85
C ASN A 79 -1.47 -11.72 -5.88
N PHE A 80 -1.22 -11.06 -4.75
CA PHE A 80 -0.11 -10.12 -4.61
C PHE A 80 1.24 -10.82 -4.81
N ASP A 81 1.45 -12.00 -4.22
CA ASP A 81 2.71 -12.76 -4.37
C ASP A 81 3.00 -13.11 -5.84
N MET A 82 1.97 -13.41 -6.63
CA MET A 82 2.14 -13.59 -8.08
C MET A 82 2.64 -12.32 -8.77
N ALA A 83 2.10 -11.15 -8.41
CA ALA A 83 2.55 -9.87 -8.94
C ALA A 83 3.98 -9.54 -8.47
N LEU A 84 4.29 -9.81 -7.21
CA LEU A 84 5.62 -9.62 -6.63
C LEU A 84 6.67 -10.47 -7.33
N GLN A 85 6.43 -11.77 -7.54
CA GLN A 85 7.37 -12.65 -8.26
C GLN A 85 7.61 -12.17 -9.70
N HIS A 86 6.55 -11.72 -10.37
CA HIS A 86 6.67 -11.11 -11.70
C HIS A 86 7.52 -9.81 -11.64
N TYR A 87 7.26 -8.95 -10.66
CA TYR A 87 8.01 -7.71 -10.46
C TYR A 87 9.49 -7.98 -10.23
N LEU A 88 9.83 -8.82 -9.26
CA LEU A 88 11.21 -9.16 -8.92
C LEU A 88 11.98 -9.72 -10.11
N LYS A 89 11.36 -10.64 -10.88
CA LYS A 89 11.96 -11.22 -12.09
C LYS A 89 12.24 -10.16 -13.15
N ASN A 90 11.27 -9.27 -13.43
CA ASN A 90 11.36 -8.32 -14.55
C ASN A 90 12.17 -7.06 -14.23
N THR A 91 12.52 -6.85 -12.96
CA THR A 91 13.39 -5.76 -12.52
C THR A 91 14.81 -6.19 -12.20
N GLY A 92 15.13 -7.50 -12.27
CA GLY A 92 16.41 -8.05 -11.85
C GLY A 92 16.59 -8.08 -10.32
N ALA A 93 15.55 -7.75 -9.57
CA ALA A 93 15.62 -7.70 -8.11
C ALA A 93 15.63 -9.11 -7.49
N LYS A 94 15.17 -10.14 -8.21
CA LYS A 94 15.14 -11.51 -7.71
C LYS A 94 16.55 -12.01 -7.38
N GLU A 95 17.49 -11.81 -8.27
CA GLU A 95 18.89 -12.20 -8.10
C GLU A 95 19.59 -11.39 -7.01
N ALA A 96 19.23 -10.12 -6.86
CA ALA A 96 19.82 -9.24 -5.86
C ALA A 96 19.39 -9.58 -4.43
N PHE A 97 18.13 -10.01 -4.26
CA PHE A 97 17.56 -10.22 -2.93
C PHE A 97 17.45 -11.69 -2.49
N ASP A 98 17.56 -12.65 -3.41
CA ASP A 98 17.73 -14.09 -3.17
C ASP A 98 16.91 -14.63 -1.97
N ASN A 99 15.59 -14.56 -2.06
CA ASN A 99 14.63 -15.03 -1.03
C ASN A 99 14.76 -14.39 0.37
N LYS A 100 15.43 -13.25 0.50
CA LYS A 100 15.60 -12.52 1.76
C LYS A 100 14.45 -11.57 2.08
N LEU A 101 13.46 -11.47 1.20
CA LEU A 101 12.33 -10.57 1.39
C LEU A 101 11.21 -11.22 2.18
N HIS A 102 10.64 -10.47 3.11
CA HIS A 102 9.42 -10.81 3.82
C HIS A 102 8.61 -9.55 4.10
N TYR A 103 7.32 -9.68 4.31
CA TYR A 103 6.47 -8.61 4.85
C TYR A 103 6.01 -8.97 6.27
N THR A 104 5.83 -7.97 7.12
CA THR A 104 5.52 -8.20 8.54
C THR A 104 4.13 -7.74 8.93
N SER A 105 3.75 -6.53 8.58
CA SER A 105 2.45 -5.94 8.91
C SER A 105 1.71 -5.56 7.65
N LEU A 106 0.46 -5.94 7.57
CA LEU A 106 -0.48 -5.42 6.59
C LEU A 106 -1.25 -4.27 7.22
N LYS A 107 -1.24 -3.12 6.58
CA LYS A 107 -1.91 -1.91 7.06
C LYS A 107 -3.04 -1.54 6.12
N ILE A 108 -4.27 -1.60 6.58
CA ILE A 108 -5.42 -1.06 5.85
C ILE A 108 -5.64 0.38 6.31
N GLN A 109 -5.72 1.31 5.36
CA GLN A 109 -5.88 2.73 5.60
C GLN A 109 -7.15 3.24 4.96
N LYS A 110 -7.90 4.03 5.72
CA LYS A 110 -9.02 4.85 5.26
C LYS A 110 -8.59 6.30 5.25
N THR A 111 -8.82 6.99 4.13
CA THR A 111 -8.55 8.42 3.96
C THR A 111 -9.85 9.08 3.51
N LEU A 112 -10.33 10.05 4.27
CA LEU A 112 -11.54 10.80 3.94
C LEU A 112 -11.25 11.87 2.87
N PRO A 113 -12.29 12.42 2.21
CA PRO A 113 -12.12 13.54 1.30
C PRO A 113 -11.34 14.69 1.95
N THR A 114 -10.37 15.23 1.22
CA THR A 114 -9.42 16.28 1.64
C THR A 114 -8.31 15.84 2.59
N GLU A 115 -8.39 14.68 3.22
CA GLU A 115 -7.31 14.07 3.99
C GLU A 115 -6.25 13.45 3.06
N GLY A 116 -5.04 13.19 3.57
CA GLY A 116 -4.00 12.57 2.77
C GLY A 116 -2.66 12.43 3.49
N TYR A 117 -1.66 11.98 2.77
CA TYR A 117 -0.28 12.05 3.19
C TYR A 117 0.40 13.14 2.35
N HIS A 118 0.36 14.37 2.84
CA HIS A 118 0.69 15.57 2.08
C HIS A 118 2.20 15.79 1.88
N VAL A 119 3.02 15.23 2.78
CA VAL A 119 4.48 15.41 2.78
C VAL A 119 5.14 14.47 1.80
N TRP A 120 6.08 14.98 1.03
CA TRP A 120 6.98 14.20 0.21
C TRP A 120 7.93 13.38 1.10
N HIS A 121 7.95 12.07 0.91
CA HIS A 121 8.74 11.16 1.74
C HIS A 121 9.26 9.95 0.94
N ILE A 122 10.19 9.24 1.54
CA ILE A 122 10.62 7.90 1.17
C ILE A 122 10.37 6.97 2.36
N GLU A 123 10.28 5.67 2.12
CA GLU A 123 10.03 4.69 3.18
C GLU A 123 11.31 4.14 3.82
N HIS A 124 12.44 4.22 3.13
CA HIS A 124 13.75 3.84 3.65
C HIS A 124 14.36 5.04 4.39
N GLN A 125 14.24 5.08 5.71
CA GLN A 125 14.70 6.17 6.56
C GLN A 125 15.49 5.63 7.75
N LYS A 126 16.33 6.47 8.36
CA LYS A 126 17.05 6.13 9.58
C LYS A 126 16.09 5.92 10.76
N GLY A 127 16.32 4.87 11.53
CA GLY A 127 15.61 4.55 12.76
C GLY A 127 14.61 3.41 12.65
N TYR A 128 14.53 2.59 13.67
CA TYR A 128 13.75 1.35 13.75
C TYR A 128 14.07 0.41 12.57
N ASP A 129 13.10 -0.43 12.19
CA ASP A 129 13.25 -1.37 11.05
C ASP A 129 13.13 -0.70 9.66
N ASN A 130 13.07 0.63 9.60
CA ASN A 130 12.90 1.35 8.32
C ASN A 130 14.07 1.16 7.38
N GLU A 131 15.27 0.91 7.90
CA GLU A 131 16.49 0.65 7.12
C GLU A 131 16.44 -0.68 6.37
N ALA A 132 15.63 -1.63 6.83
CA ALA A 132 15.45 -2.92 6.16
C ALA A 132 14.38 -2.92 5.06
N ARG A 133 13.68 -1.81 4.82
CA ARG A 133 12.65 -1.71 3.77
C ARG A 133 13.29 -1.66 2.39
N ALA A 134 13.09 -2.71 1.61
CA ALA A 134 13.58 -2.78 0.23
C ALA A 134 12.56 -2.25 -0.77
N PHE A 135 11.31 -2.68 -0.63
CA PHE A 135 10.20 -2.26 -1.49
C PHE A 135 8.98 -1.88 -0.65
N VAL A 136 8.13 -1.08 -1.27
CA VAL A 136 6.79 -0.76 -0.78
C VAL A 136 5.78 -1.31 -1.74
N PHE A 137 4.65 -1.76 -1.24
CA PHE A 137 3.50 -2.04 -2.08
C PHE A 137 2.22 -1.43 -1.51
N SER A 138 1.33 -1.06 -2.40
CA SER A 138 -0.03 -0.65 -2.08
C SER A 138 -1.03 -1.35 -2.99
N ILE A 139 -2.12 -1.80 -2.42
CA ILE A 139 -3.28 -2.34 -3.12
C ILE A 139 -4.42 -1.36 -2.92
N TYR A 140 -4.92 -0.77 -4.00
CA TYR A 140 -6.10 0.09 -3.93
C TYR A 140 -7.35 -0.77 -3.82
N LEU A 141 -8.13 -0.58 -2.76
CA LEU A 141 -9.29 -1.41 -2.46
C LEU A 141 -10.56 -0.90 -3.13
N ASN A 142 -10.59 0.40 -3.52
CA ASN A 142 -11.72 0.98 -4.23
C ASN A 142 -11.28 1.99 -5.29
N ASN A 143 -12.23 2.38 -6.15
CA ASN A 143 -12.02 3.44 -7.12
C ASN A 143 -12.19 4.80 -6.47
N ILE A 144 -11.41 5.79 -6.92
CA ILE A 144 -11.60 7.20 -6.64
C ILE A 144 -11.60 7.95 -7.98
N GLU A 145 -12.69 8.64 -8.27
CA GLU A 145 -12.83 9.33 -9.56
C GLU A 145 -11.97 10.59 -9.62
N GLU A 146 -11.87 11.34 -8.53
CA GLU A 146 -11.13 12.58 -8.45
C GLU A 146 -10.18 12.59 -7.25
N GLY A 147 -8.90 12.85 -7.47
CA GLY A 147 -7.85 12.84 -6.46
C GLY A 147 -7.42 11.43 -6.02
N GLY A 148 -6.79 11.35 -4.86
CA GLY A 148 -6.41 10.10 -4.21
C GLY A 148 -5.18 9.40 -4.79
N GLU A 149 -4.49 9.97 -5.78
CA GLU A 149 -3.35 9.34 -6.44
C GLU A 149 -2.16 9.16 -5.50
N THR A 150 -1.35 8.14 -5.76
CA THR A 150 0.04 8.11 -5.31
C THR A 150 0.88 8.85 -6.32
N GLU A 151 1.52 9.94 -5.90
CA GLU A 151 2.32 10.82 -6.75
C GLU A 151 3.80 10.65 -6.47
N PHE A 152 4.60 10.45 -7.52
CA PHE A 152 6.05 10.30 -7.47
C PHE A 152 6.73 11.57 -8.01
N LEU A 153 7.48 12.26 -7.15
CA LEU A 153 8.06 13.57 -7.45
C LEU A 153 9.01 13.55 -8.65
N HIS A 154 10.04 12.69 -8.58
CA HIS A 154 11.12 12.68 -9.58
C HIS A 154 10.74 12.02 -10.90
N PHE A 155 9.60 11.34 -10.96
CA PHE A 155 9.13 10.65 -12.17
C PHE A 155 7.94 11.34 -12.82
N SER A 156 7.43 12.45 -12.24
CA SER A 156 6.22 13.16 -12.71
C SER A 156 5.05 12.18 -12.93
N LYS A 157 4.93 11.19 -12.05
CA LYS A 157 3.99 10.08 -12.22
C LYS A 157 2.93 10.11 -11.13
N ARG A 158 1.67 10.06 -11.54
CA ARG A 158 0.50 9.93 -10.67
C ARG A 158 -0.21 8.62 -10.97
N ILE A 159 -0.43 7.82 -9.95
CA ILE A 159 -1.11 6.54 -10.07
C ILE A 159 -2.48 6.66 -9.44
N LYS A 160 -3.51 6.66 -10.29
CA LYS A 160 -4.91 6.79 -9.89
C LYS A 160 -5.38 5.55 -9.13
N PRO A 161 -6.13 5.70 -8.03
CA PRO A 161 -6.78 4.58 -7.34
C PRO A 161 -7.75 3.85 -8.28
N LYS A 162 -7.62 2.52 -8.29
CA LYS A 162 -8.49 1.62 -9.05
C LYS A 162 -8.62 0.31 -8.27
N THR A 163 -9.84 -0.15 -8.06
CA THR A 163 -10.11 -1.39 -7.33
C THR A 163 -9.25 -2.53 -7.83
N GLY A 164 -8.52 -3.17 -6.91
CA GLY A 164 -7.65 -4.29 -7.18
C GLY A 164 -6.32 -3.96 -7.86
N ARG A 165 -5.99 -2.68 -8.05
CA ARG A 165 -4.68 -2.25 -8.57
C ARG A 165 -3.62 -2.42 -7.51
N ILE A 166 -2.53 -3.12 -7.87
CA ILE A 166 -1.33 -3.22 -7.06
C ILE A 166 -0.28 -2.24 -7.62
N VAL A 167 0.41 -1.56 -6.73
CA VAL A 167 1.60 -0.76 -7.07
C VAL A 167 2.76 -1.24 -6.22
N ILE A 168 3.93 -1.50 -6.85
CA ILE A 168 5.16 -1.92 -6.18
C ILE A 168 6.29 -0.99 -6.63
N TRP A 169 7.08 -0.48 -5.66
CA TRP A 169 8.22 0.40 -5.95
C TRP A 169 9.33 0.26 -4.90
N PRO A 170 10.59 0.61 -5.22
CA PRO A 170 11.68 0.64 -4.24
C PRO A 170 11.42 1.64 -3.11
N ALA A 171 11.81 1.29 -1.87
CA ALA A 171 11.56 2.10 -0.69
C ALA A 171 12.46 3.34 -0.57
N ALA A 172 13.62 3.33 -1.24
CA ALA A 172 14.66 4.35 -1.09
C ALA A 172 14.59 5.48 -2.13
N PHE A 173 15.46 6.49 -2.01
CA PHE A 173 15.67 7.51 -3.04
C PHE A 173 16.05 6.83 -4.38
N PRO A 174 15.50 7.28 -5.53
CA PRO A 174 14.76 8.54 -5.75
C PRO A 174 13.22 8.42 -5.73
N TYR A 175 12.64 7.40 -5.09
CA TYR A 175 11.20 7.15 -5.08
C TYR A 175 10.46 8.01 -4.06
N VAL A 176 10.77 9.32 -4.06
CA VAL A 176 10.06 10.30 -3.24
C VAL A 176 8.63 10.39 -3.72
N HIS A 177 7.69 10.18 -2.81
CA HIS A 177 6.26 10.11 -3.14
C HIS A 177 5.39 10.71 -2.04
N ARG A 178 4.10 10.93 -2.39
CA ARG A 178 3.05 11.35 -1.45
C ARG A 178 1.71 10.74 -1.85
N GLY A 179 0.76 10.76 -0.92
CA GLY A 179 -0.64 10.40 -1.17
C GLY A 179 -1.50 11.64 -1.32
N ASN A 180 -1.97 11.91 -2.53
CA ASN A 180 -2.88 13.02 -2.79
C ASN A 180 -4.24 12.80 -2.11
N PRO A 181 -4.94 13.86 -1.66
CA PRO A 181 -6.27 13.76 -1.09
C PRO A 181 -7.26 13.14 -2.09
N PRO A 182 -8.11 12.20 -1.67
CA PRO A 182 -9.30 11.86 -2.45
C PRO A 182 -10.29 13.03 -2.38
N LEU A 183 -10.98 13.32 -3.47
CA LEU A 183 -11.96 14.42 -3.56
C LEU A 183 -13.38 13.91 -3.79
N SER A 184 -13.52 12.75 -4.43
CA SER A 184 -14.83 12.20 -4.82
C SER A 184 -15.38 11.12 -3.88
N GLY A 185 -14.68 10.80 -2.79
CA GLY A 185 -15.12 9.79 -1.83
C GLY A 185 -14.01 9.28 -0.93
N GLU A 186 -14.34 8.35 -0.05
CA GLU A 186 -13.40 7.73 0.88
C GLU A 186 -12.48 6.76 0.14
N LYS A 187 -11.17 6.87 0.37
CA LYS A 187 -10.17 5.99 -0.22
C LYS A 187 -9.73 4.92 0.77
N TYR A 188 -9.71 3.68 0.31
CA TYR A 188 -9.17 2.54 1.06
C TYR A 188 -7.97 1.95 0.32
N ILE A 189 -6.87 1.74 1.04
CA ILE A 189 -5.68 1.04 0.54
C ILE A 189 -5.18 0.03 1.56
N LEU A 190 -4.63 -1.08 1.08
CA LEU A 190 -3.79 -1.96 1.88
C LEU A 190 -2.34 -1.68 1.49
N THR A 191 -1.50 -1.37 2.48
CA THR A 191 -0.08 -1.05 2.29
C THR A 191 0.80 -1.87 3.22
N SER A 192 1.96 -2.29 2.73
CA SER A 192 3.02 -2.86 3.55
C SER A 192 4.39 -2.71 2.87
N TRP A 193 5.40 -3.20 3.55
CA TRP A 193 6.80 -3.14 3.11
C TRP A 193 7.37 -4.54 2.94
N MET A 194 8.17 -4.71 1.89
CA MET A 194 9.03 -5.88 1.75
C MET A 194 10.35 -5.56 2.46
N MET A 195 10.60 -6.29 3.54
CA MET A 195 11.76 -6.13 4.41
C MET A 195 12.86 -7.09 4.01
N LEU A 196 14.11 -6.64 4.13
CA LEU A 196 15.30 -7.52 4.11
C LEU A 196 15.44 -8.23 5.46
N ARG A 197 15.79 -9.52 5.42
CA ARG A 197 16.17 -10.31 6.60
C ARG A 197 17.62 -10.06 6.96
#